data_4b92ec81660c040e85944fbbf2599d6e
#
_entry.id   4b92ec81660c040e85944fbbf2599d6e
#
_cell.length_a   1.000
_cell.length_b   1.000
_cell.length_c   1.000
_cell.angle_alpha   90.00
_cell.angle_beta   90.00
_cell.angle_gamma   90.00
#
_symmetry.space_group_name_H-M   'P 1'
#
loop_
_entity.id
_entity.type
_entity.pdbx_description
1 polymer ?
#
loop_
_entity_poly.entity_id
_entity_poly.type
_entity_poly.pdbx_seq_one_letter_code
_entity_poly.pdbx_strand_id
1 'polypeptide(L)'
;DVTYWLSISGRSDELINGLISSEDVFYFLVVIGLFLTLSIMVILSGKRKLSKSMAFTRYTGVVILAMLLGYVTSRPGLQCSYDASSIKLNSLNPVSQEIMEKMDGGLTITTYVNLLEANFHRGAPSERNSDANRFKKFIRFKPKMQMNYVYYYADAGNEVLEDRFPELNTQQRAWKMAVMEDLDIEMFLSPEQVAQQVDLSGEKYRFVRLLERESGEKTFLRIFDDSYIYPREGEISTAMKRLVTKAPKVVFLTGHGERDIQRAGDRDYYT
;
A
#
# COMPACT_ATOMS: atom_id res chain seq x y z
N ASP A 1 4.79 4.16 10.77
CA ASP A 1 4.19 4.54 12.05
C ASP A 1 4.98 3.90 13.19
N VAL A 2 5.74 4.71 13.97
CA VAL A 2 6.65 4.23 15.01
C VAL A 2 5.90 3.43 16.09
N THR A 3 4.65 3.80 16.36
CA THR A 3 3.80 3.11 17.35
C THR A 3 3.43 1.70 16.90
N TYR A 4 3.17 1.47 15.62
CA TYR A 4 2.94 0.13 15.07
C TYR A 4 4.20 -0.75 15.19
N TRP A 5 5.37 -0.18 14.92
CA TRP A 5 6.66 -0.86 15.01
C TRP A 5 6.99 -1.34 16.42
N LEU A 6 6.57 -0.59 17.44
CA LEU A 6 6.75 -0.92 18.87
C LEU A 6 5.59 -1.75 19.44
N SER A 7 4.49 -1.90 18.70
CA SER A 7 3.29 -2.61 19.16
C SER A 7 3.46 -4.12 19.05
N ILE A 8 3.36 -4.80 20.17
CA ILE A 8 3.32 -6.28 20.24
C ILE A 8 2.13 -6.80 19.44
N SER A 9 0.97 -6.16 19.55
CA SER A 9 -0.25 -6.54 18.84
C SER A 9 -0.07 -6.46 17.32
N GLY A 10 0.45 -5.34 16.82
CA GLY A 10 0.67 -5.17 15.38
C GLY A 10 1.62 -6.21 14.77
N ARG A 11 2.62 -6.66 15.56
CA ARG A 11 3.58 -7.69 15.15
C ARG A 11 3.05 -9.11 15.27
N SER A 12 2.11 -9.37 16.18
CA SER A 12 1.52 -10.70 16.32
C SER A 12 0.47 -11.02 15.27
N ASP A 13 -0.13 -10.03 14.64
CA ASP A 13 -1.23 -10.22 13.68
C ASP A 13 -0.82 -11.10 12.49
N GLU A 14 0.37 -10.92 11.93
CA GLU A 14 0.87 -11.76 10.83
C GLU A 14 1.09 -13.21 11.28
N LEU A 15 1.66 -13.42 12.48
CA LEU A 15 1.86 -14.75 13.07
C LEU A 15 0.53 -15.47 13.34
N ILE A 16 -0.47 -14.75 13.86
CA ILE A 16 -1.83 -15.30 14.11
C ILE A 16 -2.48 -15.72 12.79
N ASN A 17 -2.26 -14.96 11.71
CA ASN A 17 -2.75 -15.28 10.38
C ASN A 17 -1.93 -16.35 9.64
N GLY A 18 -0.97 -16.98 10.31
CA GLY A 18 -0.16 -18.07 9.78
C GLY A 18 1.00 -17.62 8.90
N LEU A 19 1.38 -16.33 8.94
CA LEU A 19 2.57 -15.86 8.28
C LEU A 19 3.71 -15.70 9.31
N ILE A 20 4.75 -16.50 9.16
CA ILE A 20 5.94 -16.44 10.00
C ILE A 20 7.00 -15.61 9.27
N SER A 21 7.26 -14.40 9.72
CA SER A 21 8.34 -13.56 9.19
C SER A 21 9.56 -13.61 10.12
N SER A 22 10.75 -13.62 9.53
CA SER A 22 12.00 -13.53 10.33
C SER A 22 12.06 -12.24 11.14
N GLU A 23 11.54 -11.15 10.61
CA GLU A 23 11.48 -9.86 11.28
C GLU A 23 10.68 -9.93 12.58
N ASP A 24 9.49 -10.54 12.57
CA ASP A 24 8.64 -10.64 13.75
C ASP A 24 9.21 -11.62 14.78
N VAL A 25 9.76 -12.74 14.33
CA VAL A 25 10.43 -13.70 15.22
C VAL A 25 11.61 -13.04 15.93
N PHE A 26 12.47 -12.34 15.19
CA PHE A 26 13.61 -11.63 15.79
C PHE A 26 13.16 -10.49 16.71
N TYR A 27 12.10 -9.76 16.35
CA TYR A 27 11.52 -8.74 17.22
C TYR A 27 11.15 -9.32 18.59
N PHE A 28 10.39 -10.42 18.62
CA PHE A 28 10.01 -11.07 19.88
C PHE A 28 11.22 -11.58 20.65
N LEU A 29 12.20 -12.17 19.98
CA LEU A 29 13.44 -12.62 20.63
C LEU A 29 14.22 -11.46 21.24
N VAL A 30 14.34 -10.33 20.53
CA VAL A 30 15.03 -9.13 21.04
C VAL A 30 14.27 -8.55 22.23
N VAL A 31 12.96 -8.45 22.18
CA VAL A 31 12.12 -7.93 23.28
C VAL A 31 12.24 -8.84 24.51
N ILE A 32 12.10 -10.15 24.35
CA ILE A 32 12.26 -11.12 25.45
C ILE A 32 13.68 -11.01 26.03
N GLY A 33 14.72 -11.02 25.20
CA GLY A 33 16.12 -10.89 25.62
C GLY A 33 16.38 -9.59 26.38
N LEU A 34 15.79 -8.46 25.90
CA LEU A 34 15.88 -7.17 26.58
C LEU A 34 15.30 -7.23 27.99
N PHE A 35 14.06 -7.68 28.14
CA PHE A 35 13.39 -7.74 29.44
C PHE A 35 14.07 -8.72 30.39
N LEU A 36 14.52 -9.88 29.92
CA LEU A 36 15.27 -10.83 30.72
C LEU A 36 16.60 -10.23 31.20
N THR A 37 17.34 -9.58 30.29
CA THR A 37 18.63 -8.95 30.63
C THR A 37 18.42 -7.84 31.64
N LEU A 38 17.44 -6.97 31.47
CA LEU A 38 17.14 -5.91 32.44
C LEU A 38 16.73 -6.49 33.79
N SER A 39 15.89 -7.53 33.81
CA SER A 39 15.50 -8.21 35.07
C SER A 39 16.67 -8.81 35.80
N ILE A 40 17.56 -9.50 35.10
CA ILE A 40 18.82 -10.06 35.70
C ILE A 40 19.70 -8.92 36.24
N MET A 41 19.83 -7.82 35.47
CA MET A 41 20.62 -6.67 35.92
C MET A 41 20.06 -6.04 37.18
N VAL A 42 18.74 -5.90 37.33
CA VAL A 42 18.08 -5.40 38.53
C VAL A 42 18.41 -6.30 39.75
N ILE A 43 18.25 -7.63 39.59
CA ILE A 43 18.52 -8.59 40.65
C ILE A 43 20.01 -8.55 41.08
N LEU A 44 20.92 -8.47 40.09
CA LEU A 44 22.36 -8.41 40.37
C LEU A 44 22.80 -7.06 40.98
N SER A 45 22.15 -5.96 40.61
CA SER A 45 22.45 -4.63 41.14
C SER A 45 22.13 -4.52 42.64
N GLY A 46 21.12 -5.26 43.10
CA GLY A 46 20.82 -5.37 44.53
C GLY A 46 21.95 -5.99 45.36
N LYS A 47 22.85 -6.78 44.73
CA LYS A 47 24.00 -7.43 45.38
C LYS A 47 25.31 -6.65 45.24
N ARG A 48 25.41 -5.69 44.33
CA ARG A 48 26.63 -4.90 44.07
C ARG A 48 26.28 -3.40 44.12
N LYS A 49 26.96 -2.65 45.00
CA LYS A 49 26.86 -1.18 45.05
C LYS A 49 27.57 -0.58 43.84
N LEU A 50 26.84 -0.38 42.75
CA LEU A 50 27.33 0.34 41.58
C LEU A 50 27.06 1.85 41.73
N SER A 51 27.97 2.68 41.20
CA SER A 51 27.69 4.12 41.11
C SER A 51 26.45 4.36 40.18
N LYS A 52 25.69 5.40 40.47
CA LYS A 52 24.49 5.74 39.67
C LYS A 52 24.83 5.92 38.16
N SER A 53 25.96 6.56 37.87
CA SER A 53 26.47 6.74 36.51
C SER A 53 26.75 5.41 35.79
N MET A 54 27.44 4.48 36.47
CA MET A 54 27.78 3.18 35.90
C MET A 54 26.54 2.30 35.70
N ALA A 55 25.56 2.39 36.60
CA ALA A 55 24.27 1.72 36.43
C ALA A 55 23.53 2.28 35.21
N PHE A 56 23.42 3.59 35.08
CA PHE A 56 22.79 4.26 33.94
C PHE A 56 23.44 3.84 32.62
N THR A 57 24.76 3.91 32.50
CA THR A 57 25.47 3.51 31.27
C THR A 57 25.19 2.06 30.88
N ARG A 58 25.11 1.13 31.83
CA ARG A 58 24.82 -0.28 31.56
C ARG A 58 23.39 -0.49 31.05
N TYR A 59 22.39 0.11 31.70
CA TYR A 59 20.99 -0.01 31.27
C TYR A 59 20.79 0.62 29.91
N THR A 60 21.31 1.82 29.67
CA THR A 60 21.27 2.50 28.37
C THR A 60 21.97 1.69 27.30
N GLY A 61 23.12 1.09 27.57
CA GLY A 61 23.85 0.25 26.63
C GLY A 61 23.06 -0.97 26.18
N VAL A 62 22.34 -1.63 27.10
CA VAL A 62 21.50 -2.78 26.77
C VAL A 62 20.33 -2.36 25.89
N VAL A 63 19.68 -1.22 26.17
CA VAL A 63 18.57 -0.69 25.36
C VAL A 63 19.06 -0.31 23.97
N ILE A 64 20.21 0.39 23.86
CA ILE A 64 20.79 0.76 22.56
C ILE A 64 21.13 -0.50 21.76
N LEU A 65 21.72 -1.53 22.40
CA LEU A 65 22.04 -2.79 21.73
C LEU A 65 20.77 -3.47 21.19
N ALA A 66 19.70 -3.51 21.98
CA ALA A 66 18.43 -4.08 21.54
C ALA A 66 17.84 -3.30 20.34
N MET A 67 17.90 -1.96 20.36
CA MET A 67 17.46 -1.13 19.22
C MET A 67 18.30 -1.39 17.96
N LEU A 68 19.62 -1.53 18.10
CA LEU A 68 20.52 -1.84 16.98
C LEU A 68 20.20 -3.22 16.38
N LEU A 69 20.00 -4.24 17.22
CA LEU A 69 19.63 -5.57 16.77
C LEU A 69 18.27 -5.54 16.03
N GLY A 70 17.27 -4.87 16.59
CA GLY A 70 15.97 -4.68 15.93
C GLY A 70 16.11 -3.98 14.58
N TYR A 71 16.92 -2.93 14.51
CA TYR A 71 17.17 -2.21 13.24
C TYR A 71 17.85 -3.09 12.19
N VAL A 72 18.85 -3.87 12.56
CA VAL A 72 19.56 -4.77 11.62
C VAL A 72 18.64 -5.87 11.12
N THR A 73 17.87 -6.50 12.01
CA THR A 73 16.98 -7.61 11.66
C THR A 73 15.78 -7.19 10.82
N SER A 74 15.44 -5.89 10.82
CA SER A 74 14.36 -5.32 10.00
C SER A 74 14.81 -4.89 8.61
N ARG A 75 16.06 -5.13 8.22
CA ARG A 75 16.52 -4.77 6.88
C ARG A 75 15.91 -5.67 5.80
N PRO A 76 15.40 -5.11 4.68
CA PRO A 76 14.71 -5.88 3.64
C PRO A 76 15.52 -7.05 3.08
N GLY A 77 16.86 -6.92 3.03
CA GLY A 77 17.75 -7.99 2.54
C GLY A 77 17.90 -9.19 3.48
N LEU A 78 17.44 -9.11 4.73
CA LEU A 78 17.47 -10.18 5.74
C LEU A 78 16.08 -10.77 6.02
N GLN A 79 15.06 -10.26 5.35
CA GLN A 79 13.68 -10.68 5.58
C GLN A 79 13.41 -11.99 4.83
N CYS A 80 12.99 -13.00 5.58
CA CYS A 80 12.46 -14.25 5.07
C CYS A 80 11.06 -14.44 5.64
N SER A 81 10.14 -14.94 4.85
CA SER A 81 8.78 -15.25 5.31
C SER A 81 8.38 -16.66 4.90
N TYR A 82 7.65 -17.32 5.79
CA TYR A 82 7.07 -18.64 5.56
C TYR A 82 5.57 -18.59 5.81
N ASP A 83 4.79 -18.95 4.81
CA ASP A 83 3.34 -19.05 4.93
C ASP A 83 2.95 -20.44 5.45
N ALA A 84 2.60 -20.50 6.71
CA ALA A 84 2.16 -21.72 7.40
C ALA A 84 0.66 -22.01 7.21
N SER A 85 -0.12 -21.12 6.56
CA SER A 85 -1.52 -21.36 6.31
C SER A 85 -1.72 -22.52 5.33
N SER A 86 -2.78 -23.33 5.53
CA SER A 86 -3.01 -24.57 4.75
C SER A 86 -3.27 -24.27 3.26
N ILE A 87 -3.92 -23.16 2.94
CA ILE A 87 -4.25 -22.74 1.57
C ILE A 87 -3.37 -21.60 1.06
N LYS A 88 -2.25 -21.33 1.71
CA LYS A 88 -1.26 -20.30 1.33
C LYS A 88 -1.86 -18.91 1.12
N LEU A 89 -2.75 -18.50 2.04
CA LEU A 89 -3.46 -17.22 2.00
C LEU A 89 -2.52 -16.00 1.95
N ASN A 90 -1.34 -16.12 2.53
CA ASN A 90 -0.37 -15.03 2.66
C ASN A 90 0.67 -15.01 1.54
N SER A 91 0.62 -15.97 0.62
CA SER A 91 1.51 -16.07 -0.53
C SER A 91 0.79 -15.69 -1.82
N LEU A 92 1.53 -15.24 -2.81
CA LEU A 92 1.03 -15.09 -4.17
C LEU A 92 0.78 -16.47 -4.81
N ASN A 93 -0.23 -16.57 -5.66
CA ASN A 93 -0.43 -17.78 -6.44
C ASN A 93 0.75 -17.98 -7.44
N PRO A 94 0.99 -19.22 -7.91
CA PRO A 94 2.13 -19.52 -8.78
C PRO A 94 2.17 -18.69 -10.07
N VAL A 95 1.01 -18.36 -10.66
CA VAL A 95 0.94 -17.53 -11.87
C VAL A 95 1.37 -16.09 -11.57
N SER A 96 0.94 -15.53 -10.44
CA SER A 96 1.36 -14.21 -10.00
C SER A 96 2.86 -14.17 -9.73
N GLN A 97 3.42 -15.22 -9.12
CA GLN A 97 4.87 -15.35 -8.88
C GLN A 97 5.65 -15.35 -10.19
N GLU A 98 5.24 -16.17 -11.17
CA GLU A 98 5.87 -16.23 -12.50
C GLU A 98 5.88 -14.86 -13.21
N ILE A 99 4.79 -14.11 -13.12
CA ILE A 99 4.72 -12.75 -13.69
C ILE A 99 5.72 -11.82 -13.00
N MET A 100 5.77 -11.87 -11.66
CA MET A 100 6.67 -11.05 -10.87
C MET A 100 8.14 -11.38 -11.08
N GLU A 101 8.48 -12.66 -11.30
CA GLU A 101 9.83 -13.10 -11.63
C GLU A 101 10.31 -12.56 -12.98
N LYS A 102 9.41 -12.48 -13.98
CA LYS A 102 9.70 -11.89 -15.29
C LYS A 102 9.89 -10.38 -15.27
N MET A 103 9.53 -9.73 -14.16
CA MET A 103 9.63 -8.29 -14.02
C MET A 103 10.98 -7.90 -13.41
N ASP A 104 11.96 -7.58 -14.25
CA ASP A 104 13.24 -7.04 -13.79
C ASP A 104 13.11 -5.59 -13.29
N GLY A 105 14.00 -5.17 -12.39
CA GLY A 105 14.06 -3.81 -11.87
C GLY A 105 12.99 -3.50 -10.80
N GLY A 106 12.80 -2.21 -10.52
CA GLY A 106 11.82 -1.69 -9.58
C GLY A 106 10.44 -1.51 -10.21
N LEU A 107 9.41 -1.48 -9.38
CA LEU A 107 8.04 -1.14 -9.74
C LEU A 107 7.51 -0.06 -8.81
N THR A 108 7.02 1.03 -9.37
CA THR A 108 6.34 2.07 -8.62
C THR A 108 4.84 2.01 -8.90
N ILE A 109 4.04 1.96 -7.85
CA ILE A 109 2.58 2.05 -7.91
C ILE A 109 2.18 3.41 -7.36
N THR A 110 1.73 4.31 -8.22
CA THR A 110 1.22 5.62 -7.82
C THR A 110 -0.30 5.61 -7.81
N THR A 111 -0.89 5.75 -6.63
CA THR A 111 -2.34 5.84 -6.44
C THR A 111 -2.77 7.28 -6.59
N TYR A 112 -3.59 7.57 -7.58
CA TYR A 112 -4.20 8.89 -7.82
C TYR A 112 -5.57 8.94 -7.18
N VAL A 113 -5.75 9.85 -6.23
CA VAL A 113 -6.95 9.97 -5.39
C VAL A 113 -7.59 11.32 -5.62
N ASN A 114 -8.76 11.32 -6.26
CA ASN A 114 -9.51 12.54 -6.54
C ASN A 114 -10.48 12.86 -5.41
N LEU A 115 -10.35 14.03 -4.81
CA LEU A 115 -11.20 14.51 -3.71
C LEU A 115 -12.70 14.59 -4.08
N LEU A 116 -13.01 14.85 -5.36
CA LEU A 116 -14.39 15.02 -5.84
C LEU A 116 -15.03 13.73 -6.38
N GLU A 117 -14.29 12.62 -6.36
CA GLU A 117 -14.78 11.33 -6.84
C GLU A 117 -15.48 10.56 -5.71
N ALA A 118 -16.52 9.81 -6.05
CA ALA A 118 -17.37 9.10 -5.08
C ALA A 118 -16.60 8.10 -4.19
N ASN A 119 -15.51 7.54 -4.70
CA ASN A 119 -14.66 6.59 -3.99
C ASN A 119 -13.47 7.23 -3.25
N PHE A 120 -13.43 8.57 -3.12
CA PHE A 120 -12.35 9.30 -2.44
C PHE A 120 -11.96 8.66 -1.09
N HIS A 121 -12.95 8.33 -0.26
CA HIS A 121 -12.75 7.76 1.07
C HIS A 121 -11.92 6.46 1.09
N ARG A 122 -11.83 5.75 -0.05
CA ARG A 122 -11.06 4.50 -0.16
C ARG A 122 -9.55 4.71 -0.28
N GLY A 123 -9.15 5.89 -0.74
CA GLY A 123 -7.75 6.29 -0.84
C GLY A 123 -7.40 7.50 0.01
N ALA A 124 -8.32 7.94 0.88
CA ALA A 124 -8.09 9.06 1.79
C ALA A 124 -6.77 8.91 2.57
N PRO A 125 -6.16 10.00 3.02
CA PRO A 125 -4.90 9.93 3.77
C PRO A 125 -4.92 8.98 4.97
N SER A 126 -6.06 8.83 5.65
CA SER A 126 -6.29 7.89 6.75
C SER A 126 -6.21 6.43 6.30
N GLU A 127 -6.57 6.13 5.05
CA GLU A 127 -6.67 4.77 4.51
C GLU A 127 -5.38 4.29 3.83
N ARG A 128 -4.34 5.12 3.72
CA ARG A 128 -3.08 4.77 3.04
C ARG A 128 -2.46 3.46 3.52
N ASN A 129 -2.43 3.25 4.84
CA ASN A 129 -1.85 2.04 5.42
C ASN A 129 -2.71 0.80 5.10
N SER A 130 -4.02 0.95 5.18
CA SER A 130 -4.99 -0.09 4.84
C SER A 130 -4.88 -0.47 3.36
N ASP A 131 -4.78 0.52 2.48
CA ASP A 131 -4.60 0.31 1.04
C ASP A 131 -3.25 -0.34 0.72
N ALA A 132 -2.14 0.14 1.29
CA ALA A 132 -0.82 -0.44 1.10
C ALA A 132 -0.74 -1.90 1.57
N ASN A 133 -1.47 -2.25 2.64
CA ASN A 133 -1.53 -3.62 3.14
C ASN A 133 -2.09 -4.62 2.10
N ARG A 134 -2.93 -4.18 1.16
CA ARG A 134 -3.47 -5.02 0.07
C ARG A 134 -2.38 -5.50 -0.88
N PHE A 135 -1.30 -4.73 -1.00
CA PHE A 135 -0.14 -5.03 -1.84
C PHE A 135 1.00 -5.73 -1.08
N LYS A 136 0.86 -5.98 0.22
CA LYS A 136 1.92 -6.60 1.05
C LYS A 136 2.47 -7.90 0.47
N LYS A 137 1.63 -8.77 -0.09
CA LYS A 137 2.07 -10.02 -0.72
C LYS A 137 3.03 -9.76 -1.88
N PHE A 138 2.69 -8.78 -2.73
CA PHE A 138 3.50 -8.38 -3.87
C PHE A 138 4.81 -7.71 -3.43
N ILE A 139 4.74 -6.79 -2.46
CA ILE A 139 5.92 -6.09 -1.91
C ILE A 139 6.87 -7.10 -1.27
N ARG A 140 6.34 -8.09 -0.54
CA ARG A 140 7.13 -9.14 0.09
C ARG A 140 7.85 -10.02 -0.92
N PHE A 141 7.18 -10.35 -2.03
CA PHE A 141 7.77 -11.10 -3.13
C PHE A 141 8.78 -10.26 -3.94
N LYS A 142 8.52 -8.94 -4.09
CA LYS A 142 9.38 -7.99 -4.79
C LYS A 142 9.68 -6.76 -3.94
N PRO A 143 10.74 -6.78 -3.10
CA PRO A 143 11.05 -5.69 -2.15
C PRO A 143 11.39 -4.35 -2.80
N LYS A 144 11.69 -4.30 -4.10
CA LYS A 144 11.91 -3.05 -4.87
C LYS A 144 10.61 -2.40 -5.35
N MET A 145 9.45 -2.88 -4.90
CA MET A 145 8.18 -2.25 -5.17
C MET A 145 7.95 -1.08 -4.21
N GLN A 146 7.56 0.07 -4.76
CA GLN A 146 7.26 1.28 -4.01
C GLN A 146 5.82 1.70 -4.24
N MET A 147 5.17 2.24 -3.20
CA MET A 147 3.82 2.77 -3.29
C MET A 147 3.81 4.26 -2.98
N ASN A 148 3.27 5.06 -3.89
CA ASN A 148 3.10 6.49 -3.78
C ASN A 148 1.62 6.86 -3.85
N TYR A 149 1.27 8.01 -3.28
CA TYR A 149 -0.09 8.56 -3.31
C TYR A 149 -0.03 10.00 -3.77
N VAL A 150 -0.84 10.33 -4.76
CA VAL A 150 -1.03 11.69 -5.28
C VAL A 150 -2.48 12.07 -5.07
N TYR A 151 -2.69 13.11 -4.27
CA TYR A 151 -4.00 13.67 -4.00
C TYR A 151 -4.23 14.85 -4.93
N TYR A 152 -5.40 14.89 -5.56
CA TYR A 152 -5.74 15.96 -6.49
C TYR A 152 -7.26 16.20 -6.46
N TYR A 153 -7.72 17.23 -7.12
CA TYR A 153 -9.13 17.43 -7.38
C TYR A 153 -9.34 17.69 -8.88
N ALA A 154 -10.36 17.10 -9.44
CA ALA A 154 -10.84 17.33 -10.79
C ALA A 154 -12.30 16.89 -10.89
N ASP A 155 -13.00 17.41 -11.87
CA ASP A 155 -14.36 16.97 -12.14
C ASP A 155 -14.37 15.51 -12.62
N ALA A 156 -15.03 14.64 -11.86
CA ALA A 156 -15.15 13.21 -12.11
C ALA A 156 -16.60 12.80 -12.46
N GLY A 157 -17.48 13.75 -12.67
CA GLY A 157 -18.90 13.49 -12.93
C GLY A 157 -19.62 12.88 -11.73
N ASN A 158 -19.32 13.35 -10.52
CA ASN A 158 -20.00 12.92 -9.30
C ASN A 158 -21.33 13.67 -9.15
N GLU A 159 -22.40 13.11 -9.74
CA GLU A 159 -23.74 13.72 -9.75
C GLU A 159 -24.23 14.07 -8.35
N VAL A 160 -23.98 13.22 -7.35
CA VAL A 160 -24.38 13.47 -5.95
C VAL A 160 -23.74 14.76 -5.40
N LEU A 161 -22.48 14.98 -5.74
CA LEU A 161 -21.76 16.18 -5.29
C LEU A 161 -22.19 17.40 -6.10
N GLU A 162 -22.48 17.22 -7.39
CA GLU A 162 -22.97 18.29 -8.27
C GLU A 162 -24.36 18.76 -7.85
N ASP A 163 -25.28 17.85 -7.59
CA ASP A 163 -26.63 18.15 -7.08
C ASP A 163 -26.61 18.82 -5.70
N ARG A 164 -25.65 18.43 -4.88
CA ARG A 164 -25.51 19.02 -3.54
C ARG A 164 -24.95 20.44 -3.55
N PHE A 165 -24.13 20.77 -4.54
CA PHE A 165 -23.46 22.07 -4.65
C PHE A 165 -23.48 22.58 -6.10
N PRO A 166 -24.67 22.85 -6.67
CA PRO A 166 -24.82 23.20 -8.09
C PRO A 166 -24.19 24.55 -8.44
N GLU A 167 -24.17 25.49 -7.46
CA GLU A 167 -23.64 26.84 -7.67
C GLU A 167 -22.11 26.94 -7.54
N LEU A 168 -21.43 25.86 -7.09
CA LEU A 168 -19.99 25.90 -6.85
C LEU A 168 -19.23 25.36 -8.07
N ASN A 169 -18.14 26.05 -8.45
CA ASN A 169 -17.20 25.53 -9.43
C ASN A 169 -16.33 24.40 -8.83
N THR A 170 -15.56 23.72 -9.66
CA THR A 170 -14.72 22.57 -9.28
C THR A 170 -13.77 22.90 -8.11
N GLN A 171 -13.11 24.05 -8.13
CA GLN A 171 -12.21 24.47 -7.06
C GLN A 171 -12.95 24.76 -5.75
N GLN A 172 -14.11 25.42 -5.84
CA GLN A 172 -14.94 25.71 -4.67
C GLN A 172 -15.52 24.44 -4.05
N ARG A 173 -15.94 23.47 -4.90
CA ARG A 173 -16.35 22.13 -4.43
C ARG A 173 -15.20 21.41 -3.73
N ALA A 174 -13.99 21.47 -4.29
CA ALA A 174 -12.79 20.87 -3.69
C ALA A 174 -12.49 21.48 -2.32
N TRP A 175 -12.51 22.79 -2.21
CA TRP A 175 -12.33 23.47 -0.93
C TRP A 175 -13.41 23.05 0.09
N LYS A 176 -14.66 22.99 -0.34
CA LYS A 176 -15.78 22.59 0.52
C LYS A 176 -15.63 21.15 1.01
N MET A 177 -15.23 20.23 0.12
CA MET A 177 -15.01 18.83 0.46
C MET A 177 -13.80 18.66 1.39
N ALA A 178 -12.70 19.38 1.18
CA ALA A 178 -11.54 19.34 2.06
C ALA A 178 -11.92 19.75 3.50
N VAL A 179 -12.71 20.82 3.65
CA VAL A 179 -13.21 21.25 4.97
C VAL A 179 -14.13 20.20 5.59
N MET A 180 -14.98 19.53 4.81
CA MET A 180 -15.88 18.49 5.33
C MET A 180 -15.14 17.23 5.78
N GLU A 181 -14.03 16.91 5.12
CA GLU A 181 -13.18 15.76 5.43
C GLU A 181 -12.06 16.07 6.45
N ASP A 182 -12.03 17.29 7.00
CA ASP A 182 -10.98 17.79 7.91
C ASP A 182 -9.57 17.67 7.30
N LEU A 183 -9.44 18.02 6.02
CA LEU A 183 -8.22 17.96 5.25
C LEU A 183 -7.77 19.35 4.79
N ASP A 184 -6.45 19.52 4.63
CA ASP A 184 -5.88 20.73 4.06
C ASP A 184 -5.98 20.69 2.53
N ILE A 185 -6.62 21.71 1.93
CA ILE A 185 -6.75 21.82 0.47
C ILE A 185 -5.39 21.93 -0.23
N GLU A 186 -4.35 22.45 0.44
CA GLU A 186 -3.01 22.61 -0.13
C GLU A 186 -2.32 21.27 -0.42
N MET A 187 -2.78 20.17 0.18
CA MET A 187 -2.29 18.83 -0.15
C MET A 187 -2.79 18.29 -1.48
N PHE A 188 -3.79 18.93 -2.10
CA PHE A 188 -4.41 18.48 -3.34
C PHE A 188 -3.91 19.27 -4.54
N LEU A 189 -3.40 18.58 -5.54
CA LEU A 189 -3.03 19.18 -6.82
C LEU A 189 -4.26 19.68 -7.58
N SER A 190 -4.11 20.81 -8.25
CA SER A 190 -5.15 21.30 -9.17
C SER A 190 -5.25 20.42 -10.42
N PRO A 191 -6.36 20.54 -11.21
CA PRO A 191 -6.49 19.83 -12.48
C PRO A 191 -5.29 20.04 -13.41
N GLU A 192 -4.76 21.28 -13.48
CA GLU A 192 -3.64 21.63 -14.32
C GLU A 192 -2.33 21.01 -13.81
N GLN A 193 -2.15 20.97 -12.49
CA GLN A 193 -0.96 20.37 -11.87
C GLN A 193 -0.89 18.87 -12.05
N VAL A 194 -2.03 18.17 -11.89
CA VAL A 194 -2.06 16.71 -12.10
C VAL A 194 -1.90 16.36 -13.57
N ALA A 195 -2.46 17.14 -14.50
CA ALA A 195 -2.32 16.94 -15.93
C ALA A 195 -0.86 17.07 -16.43
N GLN A 196 -0.02 17.85 -15.73
CA GLN A 196 1.42 17.93 -16.01
C GLN A 196 2.18 16.65 -15.63
N GLN A 197 1.65 15.84 -14.70
CA GLN A 197 2.29 14.61 -14.24
C GLN A 197 1.76 13.37 -14.98
N VAL A 198 0.47 13.35 -15.25
CA VAL A 198 -0.21 12.18 -15.85
C VAL A 198 -1.50 12.61 -16.55
N ASP A 199 -1.79 12.00 -17.69
CA ASP A 199 -3.09 12.13 -18.35
C ASP A 199 -4.09 11.12 -17.75
N LEU A 200 -5.05 11.63 -17.00
CA LEU A 200 -6.14 10.86 -16.38
C LEU A 200 -7.48 11.04 -17.11
N SER A 201 -7.52 11.74 -18.23
CA SER A 201 -8.75 12.00 -18.98
C SER A 201 -9.41 10.71 -19.47
N GLY A 202 -8.61 9.76 -19.98
CA GLY A 202 -9.04 8.43 -20.37
C GLY A 202 -9.58 7.58 -19.21
N GLU A 203 -9.19 7.89 -17.98
CA GLU A 203 -9.67 7.26 -16.74
C GLU A 203 -10.81 8.04 -16.08
N LYS A 204 -11.34 9.10 -16.74
CA LYS A 204 -12.42 9.97 -16.24
C LYS A 204 -12.14 10.55 -14.84
N TYR A 205 -10.89 10.83 -14.54
CA TYR A 205 -10.44 11.35 -13.24
C TYR A 205 -10.92 10.54 -12.02
N ARG A 206 -11.14 9.24 -12.20
CA ARG A 206 -11.53 8.32 -11.13
C ARG A 206 -10.34 7.89 -10.29
N PHE A 207 -10.62 7.22 -9.19
CA PHE A 207 -9.61 6.54 -8.39
C PHE A 207 -8.91 5.47 -9.24
N VAL A 208 -7.62 5.64 -9.45
CA VAL A 208 -6.84 4.74 -10.32
C VAL A 208 -5.39 4.63 -9.82
N ARG A 209 -4.72 3.52 -10.15
CA ARG A 209 -3.30 3.33 -9.87
C ARG A 209 -2.52 3.24 -11.17
N LEU A 210 -1.46 4.04 -11.26
CA LEU A 210 -0.47 3.93 -12.31
C LEU A 210 0.65 3.00 -11.82
N LEU A 211 0.87 1.91 -12.53
CA LEU A 211 1.99 1.00 -12.36
C LEU A 211 3.07 1.40 -13.36
N GLU A 212 4.27 1.69 -12.86
CA GLU A 212 5.40 2.13 -13.67
C GLU A 212 6.64 1.31 -13.32
N ARG A 213 7.24 0.66 -14.31
CA ARG A 213 8.54 -0.02 -14.17
C ARG A 213 9.68 0.97 -14.25
N GLU A 214 10.78 0.62 -13.62
CA GLU A 214 12.05 1.35 -13.74
C GLU A 214 12.52 1.50 -15.19
N SER A 215 12.15 0.58 -16.07
CA SER A 215 12.42 0.62 -17.52
C SER A 215 11.49 1.53 -18.33
N GLY A 216 10.46 2.10 -17.69
CA GLY A 216 9.57 3.12 -18.26
C GLY A 216 8.22 2.63 -18.77
N GLU A 217 7.97 1.30 -18.79
CA GLU A 217 6.64 0.78 -19.16
C GLU A 217 5.61 1.15 -18.09
N LYS A 218 4.43 1.57 -18.56
CA LYS A 218 3.33 2.04 -17.71
C LYS A 218 2.03 1.35 -18.04
N THR A 219 1.20 1.12 -17.03
CA THR A 219 -0.17 0.65 -17.19
C THR A 219 -1.04 1.12 -16.04
N PHE A 220 -2.34 1.27 -16.28
CA PHE A 220 -3.30 1.56 -15.22
C PHE A 220 -3.89 0.28 -14.62
N LEU A 221 -4.02 0.29 -13.30
CA LEU A 221 -4.83 -0.66 -12.53
C LEU A 221 -6.04 0.11 -11.99
N ARG A 222 -7.20 -0.23 -12.51
CA ARG A 222 -8.48 0.41 -12.20
C ARG A 222 -9.13 -0.23 -10.98
N ILE A 223 -10.05 0.50 -10.35
CA ILE A 223 -11.10 -0.08 -9.51
C ILE A 223 -12.41 -0.09 -10.28
N PHE A 224 -13.31 -0.97 -9.89
CA PHE A 224 -14.61 -1.13 -10.55
C PHE A 224 -15.73 -0.88 -9.54
N ASP A 225 -16.83 -0.28 -10.00
CA ASP A 225 -18.02 0.00 -9.20
C ASP A 225 -18.92 -1.25 -9.12
N ASP A 226 -18.38 -2.34 -8.60
CA ASP A 226 -19.11 -3.58 -8.38
C ASP A 226 -18.88 -4.09 -6.93
N SER A 227 -19.36 -5.30 -6.64
CA SER A 227 -19.22 -5.93 -5.31
C SER A 227 -17.77 -6.09 -4.86
N TYR A 228 -16.81 -5.96 -5.77
CA TYR A 228 -15.37 -6.13 -5.52
C TYR A 228 -14.60 -4.88 -5.93
N ILE A 229 -14.85 -3.78 -5.28
CA ILE A 229 -14.29 -2.47 -5.59
C ILE A 229 -12.75 -2.47 -5.65
N TYR A 230 -12.10 -3.18 -4.72
CA TYR A 230 -10.65 -3.30 -4.75
C TYR A 230 -10.19 -4.41 -5.70
N PRO A 231 -9.11 -4.18 -6.47
CA PRO A 231 -8.60 -5.18 -7.39
C PRO A 231 -8.12 -6.43 -6.62
N ARG A 232 -8.51 -7.58 -7.14
CA ARG A 232 -8.05 -8.89 -6.64
C ARG A 232 -6.64 -9.18 -7.13
N GLU A 233 -6.01 -10.20 -6.55
CA GLU A 233 -4.67 -10.65 -6.93
C GLU A 233 -4.53 -10.89 -8.44
N GLY A 234 -5.53 -11.52 -9.08
CA GLY A 234 -5.52 -11.76 -10.52
C GLY A 234 -5.53 -10.48 -11.37
N GLU A 235 -6.26 -9.45 -10.96
CA GLU A 235 -6.32 -8.16 -11.66
C GLU A 235 -5.01 -7.38 -11.50
N ILE A 236 -4.45 -7.39 -10.29
CA ILE A 236 -3.13 -6.80 -10.03
C ILE A 236 -2.07 -7.48 -10.88
N SER A 237 -2.04 -8.83 -10.88
CA SER A 237 -1.09 -9.61 -11.65
C SER A 237 -1.28 -9.43 -13.15
N THR A 238 -2.53 -9.28 -13.63
CA THR A 238 -2.82 -8.98 -15.04
C THR A 238 -2.29 -7.60 -15.43
N ALA A 239 -2.48 -6.58 -14.58
CA ALA A 239 -1.88 -5.26 -14.82
C ALA A 239 -0.35 -5.34 -14.88
N MET A 240 0.27 -6.07 -13.95
CA MET A 240 1.72 -6.30 -13.97
C MET A 240 2.19 -7.08 -15.21
N LYS A 241 1.40 -8.06 -15.66
CA LYS A 241 1.70 -8.81 -16.90
C LYS A 241 1.75 -7.92 -18.13
N ARG A 242 0.91 -6.89 -18.20
CA ARG A 242 0.93 -5.90 -19.30
C ARG A 242 2.25 -5.13 -19.39
N LEU A 243 2.97 -5.01 -18.28
CA LEU A 243 4.27 -4.35 -18.24
C LEU A 243 5.44 -5.23 -18.75
N VAL A 244 5.27 -6.55 -18.76
CA VAL A 244 6.34 -7.51 -19.12
C VAL A 244 6.03 -8.30 -20.40
N THR A 245 4.80 -8.26 -20.87
CA THR A 245 4.35 -9.01 -22.03
C THR A 245 3.58 -8.10 -22.97
N LYS A 246 3.89 -8.16 -24.25
CA LYS A 246 3.13 -7.43 -25.28
C LYS A 246 1.68 -7.93 -25.26
N ALA A 247 0.73 -6.99 -25.11
CA ALA A 247 -0.67 -7.32 -25.12
C ALA A 247 -1.08 -7.98 -26.45
N PRO A 248 -1.87 -9.06 -26.43
CA PRO A 248 -2.45 -9.63 -27.65
C PRO A 248 -3.43 -8.63 -28.28
N LYS A 249 -3.55 -8.65 -29.59
CA LYS A 249 -4.57 -7.90 -30.29
C LYS A 249 -5.91 -8.63 -30.12
N VAL A 250 -6.89 -7.96 -29.56
CA VAL A 250 -8.26 -8.45 -29.46
C VAL A 250 -9.10 -7.72 -30.52
N VAL A 251 -9.87 -8.46 -31.29
CA VAL A 251 -10.77 -7.93 -32.32
C VAL A 251 -12.20 -8.19 -31.85
N PHE A 252 -12.99 -7.14 -31.77
CA PHE A 252 -14.41 -7.24 -31.49
C PHE A 252 -15.21 -7.16 -32.78
N LEU A 253 -16.13 -8.10 -33.00
CA LEU A 253 -17.12 -8.03 -34.05
C LEU A 253 -18.28 -7.19 -33.55
N THR A 254 -18.75 -6.25 -34.39
CA THR A 254 -19.89 -5.37 -34.08
C THR A 254 -20.85 -5.36 -35.25
N GLY A 255 -22.12 -5.07 -35.02
CA GLY A 255 -23.10 -4.86 -36.06
C GLY A 255 -24.28 -5.83 -36.12
N HIS A 256 -24.34 -6.87 -35.26
CA HIS A 256 -25.38 -7.90 -35.21
C HIS A 256 -26.05 -8.04 -33.84
N GLY A 257 -26.08 -6.97 -33.05
CA GLY A 257 -26.64 -7.00 -31.69
C GLY A 257 -25.66 -7.53 -30.62
N GLU A 258 -24.37 -7.58 -30.96
CA GLU A 258 -23.33 -7.89 -30.01
C GLU A 258 -23.23 -6.81 -28.91
N ARG A 259 -22.61 -7.18 -27.80
CA ARG A 259 -22.46 -6.28 -26.67
C ARG A 259 -21.49 -5.13 -26.99
N ASP A 260 -21.86 -3.93 -26.55
CA ASP A 260 -21.04 -2.75 -26.75
C ASP A 260 -19.78 -2.79 -25.91
N ILE A 261 -18.61 -2.67 -26.55
CA ILE A 261 -17.30 -2.61 -25.90
C ILE A 261 -17.05 -1.28 -25.17
N GLN A 262 -17.89 -0.27 -25.39
CA GLN A 262 -17.73 1.06 -24.79
C GLN A 262 -18.38 1.21 -23.40
N ARG A 263 -18.93 0.15 -22.83
CA ARG A 263 -19.42 0.16 -21.46
C ARG A 263 -18.27 0.30 -20.46
N ALA A 264 -17.91 1.54 -20.15
CA ALA A 264 -16.88 1.83 -19.18
C ALA A 264 -17.31 1.41 -17.76
N GLY A 265 -16.42 0.73 -17.04
CA GLY A 265 -16.62 0.36 -15.64
C GLY A 265 -17.21 -1.02 -15.40
N ASP A 266 -17.52 -1.78 -16.46
CA ASP A 266 -18.03 -3.14 -16.37
C ASP A 266 -16.89 -4.16 -16.51
N ARG A 267 -16.70 -5.03 -15.53
CA ARG A 267 -15.62 -6.05 -15.54
C ARG A 267 -15.75 -7.04 -16.69
N ASP A 268 -16.98 -7.29 -17.13
CA ASP A 268 -17.24 -8.28 -18.20
C ASP A 268 -16.71 -7.85 -19.56
N TYR A 269 -16.32 -6.58 -19.73
CA TYR A 269 -15.88 -6.00 -21.01
C TYR A 269 -14.41 -5.53 -21.02
N TYR A 270 -13.76 -5.37 -19.87
CA TYR A 270 -12.45 -4.73 -19.77
C TYR A 270 -11.38 -5.53 -19.03
N THR A 271 -11.63 -6.76 -18.72
CA THR A 271 -10.64 -7.66 -18.08
C THR A 271 -9.63 -8.26 -19.04
#